data_e17013abc84da3226615898d5b80a02c
#
_entry.id   e17013abc84da3226615898d5b80a02c
#
_cell.length_a   1.000
_cell.length_b   1.000
_cell.length_c   1.000
_cell.angle_alpha   90.00
_cell.angle_beta   90.00
_cell.angle_gamma   90.00
#
_symmetry.space_group_name_H-M   'P 1'
#
loop_
_entity.id
_entity.type
_entity.pdbx_description
1 polymer ?
#
loop_
_entity_poly.entity_id
_entity_poly.type
_entity_poly.pdbx_seq_one_letter_code
_entity_poly.pdbx_strand_id
1 'polypeptide(L)'
;MKRCLVGSEMCIRDRVYGAEPGGQLTTTTDVENYPGFADVIQGPWLMDQMKDQAKAVGTEMIEDHIASVNLKSQPFEAIGDSGQKYTADSIIISTGAQARWLNIKSEQEFRGFGVSACATCDGFFFKDKEVAVVGGGNAAVEEAMFLTKFASKVKLIHRRDSLRAEKMLQKKLMENKKIEIIWDSVVEDVIGDNEPKNVKGIK
;
A
#
# COMPACT_ATOMS: atom_id res chain seq x y z
N MET A 1 -5.08 -1.11 -13.02
CA MET A 1 -3.67 -0.73 -12.81
C MET A 1 -3.61 0.79 -12.80
N LYS A 2 -3.37 1.42 -11.63
CA LYS A 2 -3.31 2.89 -11.52
C LYS A 2 -1.94 3.34 -11.98
N ARG A 3 -1.85 4.24 -12.94
CA ARG A 3 -0.58 4.73 -13.48
C ARG A 3 -0.55 6.25 -13.41
N CYS A 4 0.53 6.80 -12.88
CA CYS A 4 0.81 8.22 -12.88
C CYS A 4 2.01 8.48 -13.80
N LEU A 5 1.94 9.50 -14.65
CA LEU A 5 3.00 9.95 -15.53
C LEU A 5 3.39 11.36 -15.11
N VAL A 6 4.67 11.58 -14.79
CA VAL A 6 5.19 12.91 -14.43
C VAL A 6 6.36 13.25 -15.36
N GLY A 7 6.35 14.41 -15.97
CA GLY A 7 7.43 14.91 -16.82
C GLY A 7 8.56 15.56 -16.00
N SER A 8 9.74 15.66 -16.59
CA SER A 8 10.92 16.23 -15.94
C SER A 8 10.92 17.77 -15.96
N GLU A 9 11.68 18.38 -15.05
CA GLU A 9 11.77 19.83 -14.77
C GLU A 9 12.14 20.73 -15.98
N MET A 10 12.58 20.16 -17.10
CA MET A 10 12.89 20.93 -18.31
C MET A 10 11.76 20.96 -19.34
N CYS A 11 10.65 20.28 -19.10
CA CYS A 11 9.51 20.28 -20.00
C CYS A 11 8.51 21.38 -19.60
N ILE A 12 8.13 22.22 -20.56
CA ILE A 12 7.23 23.36 -20.36
C ILE A 12 5.79 22.93 -20.01
N ARG A 13 5.48 21.63 -20.05
CA ARG A 13 4.17 21.07 -19.70
C ARG A 13 4.31 19.66 -19.15
N ASP A 14 4.16 19.55 -17.86
CA ASP A 14 3.99 18.26 -17.19
C ASP A 14 2.51 17.90 -17.17
N ARG A 15 2.23 16.60 -17.34
CA ARG A 15 0.87 16.06 -17.27
C ARG A 15 0.85 14.87 -16.35
N VAL A 16 -0.13 14.83 -15.46
CA VAL A 16 -0.34 13.71 -14.54
C VAL A 16 -1.66 13.03 -14.87
N TYR A 17 -1.62 11.72 -14.99
CA TYR A 17 -2.77 10.90 -15.34
C TYR A 17 -3.07 9.91 -14.22
N GLY A 18 -4.31 9.79 -13.82
CA GLY A 18 -4.71 8.82 -12.83
C GLY A 18 -6.23 8.78 -12.65
N ALA A 19 -6.79 7.59 -12.52
CA ALA A 19 -8.21 7.40 -12.26
C ALA A 19 -8.62 7.83 -10.84
N GLU A 20 -7.68 7.77 -9.89
CA GLU A 20 -7.88 8.22 -8.52
C GLU A 20 -6.68 9.06 -8.10
N PRO A 21 -6.74 10.39 -8.29
CA PRO A 21 -5.67 11.31 -7.87
C PRO A 21 -5.40 11.18 -6.35
N GLY A 22 -4.12 10.97 -5.99
CA GLY A 22 -3.70 10.79 -4.59
C GLY A 22 -3.55 9.33 -4.14
N GLY A 23 -4.11 8.36 -4.88
CA GLY A 23 -3.90 6.93 -4.64
C GLY A 23 -4.27 6.48 -3.22
N GLN A 24 -3.44 5.63 -2.59
CA GLN A 24 -3.73 5.05 -1.27
C GLN A 24 -3.83 6.08 -0.13
N LEU A 25 -3.13 7.21 -0.22
CA LEU A 25 -3.20 8.25 0.81
C LEU A 25 -4.57 8.91 0.90
N THR A 26 -5.39 8.85 -0.14
CA THR A 26 -6.78 9.36 -0.07
C THR A 26 -7.69 8.53 0.82
N THR A 27 -7.31 7.29 1.12
CA THR A 27 -8.04 6.39 2.03
C THR A 27 -7.38 6.27 3.40
N THR A 28 -6.21 6.90 3.59
CA THR A 28 -5.50 6.96 4.87
C THR A 28 -5.96 8.17 5.66
N THR A 29 -6.30 8.01 6.94
CA THR A 29 -6.68 9.13 7.81
C THR A 29 -5.43 9.86 8.29
N ASP A 30 -4.79 9.36 9.33
CA ASP A 30 -3.68 10.01 10.02
C ASP A 30 -2.33 9.66 9.36
N VAL A 31 -1.57 10.70 9.02
CA VAL A 31 -0.21 10.58 8.47
C VAL A 31 0.75 11.30 9.40
N GLU A 32 1.62 10.54 10.07
CA GLU A 32 2.59 11.03 11.04
C GLU A 32 4.04 10.99 10.50
N ASN A 33 4.28 10.25 9.44
CA ASN A 33 5.61 9.93 8.92
C ASN A 33 5.98 10.67 7.63
N TYR A 34 5.18 11.64 7.20
CA TYR A 34 5.54 12.50 6.08
C TYR A 34 6.39 13.68 6.58
N PRO A 35 7.63 13.86 6.07
CA PRO A 35 8.53 14.89 6.57
C PRO A 35 8.02 16.30 6.24
N GLY A 36 8.26 17.23 7.16
CA GLY A 36 7.91 18.65 7.02
C GLY A 36 6.72 19.09 7.87
N PHE A 37 6.05 18.19 8.57
CA PHE A 37 4.94 18.48 9.48
C PHE A 37 5.28 17.99 10.89
N ALA A 38 5.05 18.84 11.89
CA ALA A 38 5.25 18.48 13.29
C ALA A 38 4.02 17.78 13.89
N ASP A 39 2.85 18.13 13.39
CA ASP A 39 1.56 17.57 13.81
C ASP A 39 1.07 16.53 12.83
N VAL A 40 0.15 15.68 13.29
CA VAL A 40 -0.55 14.71 12.46
C VAL A 40 -1.36 15.42 11.38
N ILE A 41 -1.21 14.97 10.14
CA ILE A 41 -1.96 15.48 8.99
C ILE A 41 -2.85 14.40 8.40
N GLN A 42 -3.87 14.82 7.67
CA GLN A 42 -4.79 13.88 7.02
C GLN A 42 -4.31 13.53 5.60
N GLY A 43 -4.37 12.25 5.25
CA GLY A 43 -3.93 11.77 3.93
C GLY A 43 -4.63 12.47 2.76
N PRO A 44 -5.96 12.60 2.73
CA PRO A 44 -6.67 13.34 1.68
C PRO A 44 -6.21 14.79 1.55
N TRP A 45 -6.07 15.49 2.68
CA TRP A 45 -5.58 16.86 2.70
C TRP A 45 -4.16 16.98 2.11
N LEU A 46 -3.26 16.08 2.48
CA LEU A 46 -1.90 16.04 1.94
C LEU A 46 -1.90 15.87 0.43
N MET A 47 -2.77 15.01 -0.10
CA MET A 47 -2.88 14.78 -1.54
C MET A 47 -3.44 16.01 -2.27
N ASP A 48 -4.37 16.72 -1.67
CA ASP A 48 -4.86 18.00 -2.21
C ASP A 48 -3.75 19.07 -2.26
N GLN A 49 -2.93 19.17 -1.19
CA GLN A 49 -1.79 20.09 -1.17
C GLN A 49 -0.76 19.74 -2.26
N MET A 50 -0.43 18.47 -2.45
CA MET A 50 0.47 18.02 -3.52
C MET A 50 -0.09 18.30 -4.92
N LYS A 51 -1.39 18.10 -5.11
CA LYS A 51 -2.10 18.42 -6.35
C LYS A 51 -2.02 19.90 -6.68
N ASP A 52 -2.29 20.73 -5.68
CA ASP A 52 -2.27 22.20 -5.85
C ASP A 52 -0.86 22.72 -6.09
N GLN A 53 0.15 22.15 -5.41
CA GLN A 53 1.55 22.46 -5.67
C GLN A 53 1.94 22.11 -7.12
N ALA A 54 1.55 20.94 -7.61
CA ALA A 54 1.81 20.55 -9.00
C ALA A 54 1.15 21.51 -10.00
N LYS A 55 -0.10 21.92 -9.77
CA LYS A 55 -0.80 22.90 -10.58
C LYS A 55 -0.11 24.27 -10.55
N ALA A 56 0.37 24.71 -9.39
CA ALA A 56 1.01 26.00 -9.22
C ALA A 56 2.29 26.14 -10.06
N VAL A 57 2.98 25.04 -10.36
CA VAL A 57 4.15 25.01 -11.25
C VAL A 57 3.79 24.68 -12.71
N GLY A 58 2.49 24.70 -13.06
CA GLY A 58 2.02 24.56 -14.44
C GLY A 58 1.73 23.13 -14.89
N THR A 59 1.70 22.16 -13.99
CA THR A 59 1.33 20.78 -14.32
C THR A 59 -0.14 20.68 -14.68
N GLU A 60 -0.45 20.09 -15.82
CA GLU A 60 -1.80 19.77 -16.24
C GLU A 60 -2.23 18.44 -15.62
N MET A 61 -3.29 18.46 -14.80
CA MET A 61 -3.86 17.26 -14.19
C MET A 61 -4.97 16.72 -15.08
N ILE A 62 -4.81 15.50 -15.57
CA ILE A 62 -5.80 14.86 -16.44
C ILE A 62 -6.31 13.60 -15.73
N GLU A 63 -7.62 13.53 -15.58
CA GLU A 63 -8.32 12.37 -15.03
C GLU A 63 -8.56 11.36 -16.15
N ASP A 64 -7.61 10.46 -16.34
CA ASP A 64 -7.70 9.35 -17.28
C ASP A 64 -6.85 8.18 -16.75
N HIS A 65 -7.22 6.98 -17.10
CA HIS A 65 -6.46 5.78 -16.77
C HIS A 65 -5.67 5.32 -18.00
N ILE A 66 -4.34 5.27 -17.88
CA ILE A 66 -3.50 4.84 -19.01
C ILE A 66 -3.59 3.31 -19.17
N ALA A 67 -4.19 2.88 -20.26
CA ALA A 67 -4.37 1.49 -20.63
C ALA A 67 -3.10 0.88 -21.24
N SER A 68 -2.39 1.66 -22.08
CA SER A 68 -1.18 1.17 -22.75
C SER A 68 -0.16 2.27 -22.99
N VAL A 69 1.11 1.88 -23.12
CA VAL A 69 2.22 2.76 -23.50
C VAL A 69 3.06 2.13 -24.60
N ASN A 70 3.52 2.95 -25.55
CA ASN A 70 4.50 2.59 -26.55
C ASN A 70 5.81 3.35 -26.24
N LEU A 71 6.83 2.62 -25.84
CA LEU A 71 8.15 3.15 -25.48
C LEU A 71 9.22 2.85 -26.54
N LYS A 72 8.83 2.37 -27.73
CA LYS A 72 9.75 1.96 -28.77
C LYS A 72 10.16 3.08 -29.73
N SER A 73 9.37 4.16 -29.74
CA SER A 73 9.61 5.33 -30.62
C SER A 73 9.47 6.63 -29.83
N GLN A 74 10.14 7.70 -30.27
CA GLN A 74 9.96 9.05 -29.74
C GLN A 74 9.17 9.91 -30.74
N PRO A 75 8.25 10.75 -30.22
CA PRO A 75 7.83 10.86 -28.82
C PRO A 75 7.19 9.57 -28.33
N PHE A 76 7.34 9.26 -27.04
CA PHE A 76 6.62 8.15 -26.42
C PHE A 76 5.12 8.38 -26.45
N GLU A 77 4.36 7.32 -26.58
CA GLU A 77 2.91 7.39 -26.67
C GLU A 77 2.25 6.67 -25.50
N ALA A 78 1.19 7.26 -24.97
CA ALA A 78 0.30 6.63 -24.00
C ALA A 78 -1.15 6.73 -24.49
N ILE A 79 -1.94 5.69 -24.27
CA ILE A 79 -3.36 5.67 -24.63
C ILE A 79 -4.15 5.48 -23.34
N GLY A 80 -5.09 6.40 -23.11
CA GLY A 80 -6.03 6.35 -22.01
C GLY A 80 -7.20 5.42 -22.26
N ASP A 81 -7.92 5.03 -21.21
CA ASP A 81 -9.17 4.28 -21.32
C ASP A 81 -10.26 5.10 -22.05
N SER A 82 -10.16 6.44 -22.01
CA SER A 82 -10.98 7.33 -22.82
C SER A 82 -10.76 7.20 -24.33
N GLY A 83 -9.72 6.47 -24.77
CA GLY A 83 -9.25 6.43 -26.15
C GLY A 83 -8.36 7.61 -26.54
N GLN A 84 -8.14 8.58 -25.65
CA GLN A 84 -7.28 9.73 -25.90
C GLN A 84 -5.81 9.27 -26.00
N LYS A 85 -5.12 9.79 -27.03
CA LYS A 85 -3.68 9.59 -27.23
C LYS A 85 -2.91 10.76 -26.63
N TYR A 86 -1.90 10.42 -25.85
CA TYR A 86 -0.97 11.37 -25.23
C TYR A 86 0.45 11.10 -25.71
N THR A 87 1.22 12.14 -25.94
CA THR A 87 2.63 12.02 -26.38
C THR A 87 3.53 12.80 -25.43
N ALA A 88 4.73 12.25 -25.16
CA ALA A 88 5.73 12.87 -24.32
C ALA A 88 7.15 12.47 -24.74
N ASP A 89 8.11 13.37 -24.52
CA ASP A 89 9.54 13.08 -24.75
C ASP A 89 10.12 12.20 -23.66
N SER A 90 9.54 12.25 -22.46
CA SER A 90 9.89 11.39 -21.32
C SER A 90 8.64 10.96 -20.55
N ILE A 91 8.70 9.78 -19.93
CA ILE A 91 7.61 9.20 -19.14
C ILE A 91 8.17 8.71 -17.80
N ILE A 92 7.55 9.14 -16.70
CA ILE A 92 7.75 8.58 -15.37
C ILE A 92 6.58 7.67 -15.02
N ILE A 93 6.85 6.39 -14.78
CA ILE A 93 5.83 5.41 -14.42
C ILE A 93 5.77 5.29 -12.91
N SER A 94 4.71 5.85 -12.30
CA SER A 94 4.46 5.85 -10.85
C SER A 94 3.09 5.23 -10.57
N THR A 95 2.98 3.93 -10.81
CA THR A 95 1.68 3.22 -10.77
C THR A 95 1.24 2.82 -9.36
N GLY A 96 2.06 3.13 -8.34
CA GLY A 96 1.79 2.73 -6.96
C GLY A 96 1.78 1.21 -6.77
N ALA A 97 1.25 0.79 -5.65
CA ALA A 97 1.08 -0.62 -5.29
C ALA A 97 -0.32 -0.88 -4.75
N GLN A 98 -0.76 -2.11 -4.86
CA GLN A 98 -1.96 -2.58 -4.19
C GLN A 98 -1.60 -3.72 -3.25
N ALA A 99 -2.26 -3.75 -2.09
CA ALA A 99 -2.14 -4.87 -1.18
C ALA A 99 -2.56 -6.17 -1.87
N ARG A 100 -1.83 -7.23 -1.60
CA ARG A 100 -2.24 -8.59 -1.99
C ARG A 100 -3.15 -9.14 -0.90
N TRP A 101 -4.39 -9.28 -1.25
CA TRP A 101 -5.38 -9.91 -0.41
C TRP A 101 -5.38 -11.43 -0.57
N LEU A 102 -5.87 -12.15 0.42
CA LEU A 102 -6.04 -13.61 0.36
C LEU A 102 -7.19 -14.00 -0.58
N ASN A 103 -8.11 -13.07 -0.83
CA ASN A 103 -9.31 -13.24 -1.65
C ASN A 103 -10.29 -14.26 -1.06
N ILE A 104 -10.34 -14.40 0.24
CA ILE A 104 -11.38 -15.15 0.95
C ILE A 104 -12.51 -14.20 1.37
N LYS A 105 -13.74 -14.73 1.44
CA LYS A 105 -14.93 -13.91 1.69
C LYS A 105 -14.87 -13.19 3.03
N SER A 106 -14.49 -13.89 4.09
CA SER A 106 -14.37 -13.35 5.44
C SER A 106 -13.29 -12.27 5.56
N GLU A 107 -12.20 -12.33 4.81
CA GLU A 107 -11.22 -11.24 4.74
C GLU A 107 -11.88 -9.94 4.27
N GLN A 108 -12.69 -9.99 3.20
CA GLN A 108 -13.40 -8.81 2.69
C GLN A 108 -14.43 -8.30 3.71
N GLU A 109 -15.11 -9.22 4.38
CA GLU A 109 -16.13 -8.90 5.38
C GLU A 109 -15.54 -8.15 6.56
N PHE A 110 -14.37 -8.54 7.06
CA PHE A 110 -13.74 -7.95 8.24
C PHE A 110 -12.73 -6.84 7.94
N ARG A 111 -12.59 -6.36 6.70
CA ARG A 111 -11.74 -5.20 6.36
C ARG A 111 -12.17 -3.97 7.16
N GLY A 112 -11.19 -3.34 7.84
CA GLY A 112 -11.44 -2.22 8.74
C GLY A 112 -12.03 -2.61 10.11
N PHE A 113 -12.34 -3.90 10.32
CA PHE A 113 -12.87 -4.44 11.57
C PHE A 113 -11.95 -5.49 12.21
N GLY A 114 -10.67 -5.37 11.96
CA GLY A 114 -9.63 -6.27 12.44
C GLY A 114 -8.80 -6.91 11.34
N VAL A 115 -9.17 -6.74 10.08
CA VAL A 115 -8.37 -7.10 8.91
C VAL A 115 -7.85 -5.83 8.24
N SER A 116 -6.52 -5.73 8.14
CA SER A 116 -5.82 -4.60 7.52
C SER A 116 -4.74 -5.10 6.57
N ALA A 117 -4.33 -4.26 5.63
CA ALA A 117 -3.20 -4.47 4.74
C ALA A 117 -2.06 -3.47 4.97
N CYS A 118 -2.11 -2.72 6.09
CA CYS A 118 -1.12 -1.71 6.42
C CYS A 118 -0.81 -1.74 7.93
N ALA A 119 0.26 -2.39 8.30
CA ALA A 119 0.66 -2.46 9.71
C ALA A 119 1.07 -1.09 10.27
N THR A 120 1.67 -0.24 9.45
CA THR A 120 2.09 1.12 9.87
C THR A 120 0.91 2.05 10.07
N CYS A 121 -0.20 1.85 9.35
CA CYS A 121 -1.42 2.64 9.50
C CYS A 121 -2.21 2.22 10.74
N ASP A 122 -2.39 0.92 10.93
CA ASP A 122 -3.39 0.38 11.85
C ASP A 122 -2.78 -0.30 13.09
N GLY A 123 -1.46 -0.50 13.13
CA GLY A 123 -0.81 -1.28 14.19
C GLY A 123 -1.05 -0.76 15.59
N PHE A 124 -1.22 0.55 15.77
CA PHE A 124 -1.51 1.16 17.06
C PHE A 124 -2.84 0.70 17.67
N PHE A 125 -3.86 0.45 16.84
CA PHE A 125 -5.18 -0.03 17.31
C PHE A 125 -5.16 -1.45 17.88
N PHE A 126 -4.07 -2.18 17.65
CA PHE A 126 -3.88 -3.55 18.13
C PHE A 126 -2.86 -3.64 19.29
N LYS A 127 -2.69 -2.53 20.01
CA LYS A 127 -1.83 -2.49 21.20
C LYS A 127 -2.23 -3.57 22.21
N ASP A 128 -1.23 -4.29 22.71
CA ASP A 128 -1.34 -5.38 23.68
C ASP A 128 -2.20 -6.58 23.22
N LYS A 129 -2.55 -6.64 21.92
CA LYS A 129 -3.27 -7.77 21.33
C LYS A 129 -2.31 -8.75 20.66
N GLU A 130 -2.75 -9.99 20.50
CA GLU A 130 -2.11 -10.94 19.60
C GLU A 130 -2.60 -10.67 18.18
N VAL A 131 -1.67 -10.60 17.21
CA VAL A 131 -1.97 -10.32 15.81
C VAL A 131 -1.37 -11.37 14.90
N ALA A 132 -1.98 -11.58 13.73
CA ALA A 132 -1.47 -12.44 12.68
C ALA A 132 -1.06 -11.63 11.46
N VAL A 133 0.09 -11.96 10.87
CA VAL A 133 0.55 -11.45 9.59
C VAL A 133 0.64 -12.61 8.61
N VAL A 134 0.13 -12.43 7.40
CA VAL A 134 0.15 -13.49 6.39
C VAL A 134 1.09 -13.11 5.26
N GLY A 135 2.11 -13.92 5.05
CA GLY A 135 3.08 -13.70 3.98
C GLY A 135 4.47 -14.26 4.27
N GLY A 136 5.42 -13.95 3.42
CA GLY A 136 6.82 -14.44 3.58
C GLY A 136 7.81 -13.66 2.70
N GLY A 137 7.41 -12.54 2.12
CA GLY A 137 8.28 -11.57 1.44
C GLY A 137 8.73 -10.46 2.38
N ASN A 138 9.53 -9.51 1.87
CA ASN A 138 10.06 -8.38 2.65
C ASN A 138 8.96 -7.62 3.39
N ALA A 139 7.88 -7.23 2.70
CA ALA A 139 6.77 -6.49 3.30
C ALA A 139 6.17 -7.21 4.52
N ALA A 140 5.86 -8.52 4.39
CA ALA A 140 5.27 -9.26 5.51
C ALA A 140 6.23 -9.37 6.70
N VAL A 141 7.53 -9.54 6.45
CA VAL A 141 8.56 -9.62 7.49
C VAL A 141 8.74 -8.26 8.18
N GLU A 142 8.80 -7.19 7.41
CA GLU A 142 8.93 -5.82 7.93
C GLU A 142 7.70 -5.41 8.75
N GLU A 143 6.49 -5.71 8.25
CA GLU A 143 5.24 -5.44 8.96
C GLU A 143 5.11 -6.26 10.24
N ALA A 144 5.51 -7.54 10.21
CA ALA A 144 5.53 -8.37 11.41
C ALA A 144 6.48 -7.80 12.48
N MET A 145 7.67 -7.37 12.07
CA MET A 145 8.62 -6.72 12.99
C MET A 145 8.07 -5.38 13.51
N PHE A 146 7.44 -4.58 12.66
CA PHE A 146 6.86 -3.30 13.06
C PHE A 146 5.77 -3.49 14.11
N LEU A 147 4.88 -4.44 13.92
CA LEU A 147 3.77 -4.74 14.83
C LEU A 147 4.24 -5.16 16.24
N THR A 148 5.46 -5.68 16.39
CA THR A 148 6.01 -6.00 17.73
C THR A 148 6.16 -4.80 18.65
N LYS A 149 6.13 -3.56 18.11
CA LYS A 149 6.15 -2.32 18.89
C LYS A 149 4.85 -2.14 19.69
N PHE A 150 3.76 -2.66 19.20
CA PHE A 150 2.43 -2.48 19.77
C PHE A 150 1.84 -3.79 20.28
N ALA A 151 1.87 -4.85 19.47
CA ALA A 151 1.28 -6.13 19.79
C ALA A 151 2.00 -6.85 20.93
N SER A 152 1.26 -7.63 21.69
CA SER A 152 1.82 -8.54 22.70
C SER A 152 2.54 -9.72 22.04
N LYS A 153 2.00 -10.21 20.93
CA LYS A 153 2.57 -11.31 20.14
C LYS A 153 2.17 -11.15 18.67
N VAL A 154 3.08 -11.53 17.76
CA VAL A 154 2.85 -11.55 16.31
C VAL A 154 3.03 -12.98 15.80
N LYS A 155 2.03 -13.52 15.12
CA LYS A 155 2.11 -14.79 14.40
C LYS A 155 2.28 -14.54 12.92
N LEU A 156 3.43 -14.88 12.36
CA LEU A 156 3.67 -14.81 10.92
C LEU A 156 3.31 -16.14 10.26
N ILE A 157 2.24 -16.16 9.48
CA ILE A 157 1.73 -17.35 8.81
C ILE A 157 2.30 -17.42 7.41
N HIS A 158 2.99 -18.49 7.11
CA HIS A 158 3.58 -18.71 5.80
C HIS A 158 3.29 -20.09 5.22
N ARG A 159 2.87 -20.12 3.95
CA ARG A 159 2.47 -21.36 3.25
C ARG A 159 3.61 -22.28 2.83
N ARG A 160 4.85 -21.96 3.16
CA ARG A 160 6.06 -22.73 2.84
C ARG A 160 6.92 -22.88 4.10
N ASP A 161 7.94 -23.69 4.00
CA ASP A 161 8.94 -23.92 5.03
C ASP A 161 10.06 -22.87 5.08
N SER A 162 10.06 -21.91 4.16
CA SER A 162 11.11 -20.90 4.03
C SER A 162 10.59 -19.57 3.54
N LEU A 163 11.09 -18.45 4.09
CA LEU A 163 10.76 -17.10 3.69
C LEU A 163 11.49 -16.70 2.41
N ARG A 164 10.86 -15.82 1.64
CA ARG A 164 11.46 -15.19 0.44
C ARG A 164 12.03 -13.80 0.73
N ALA A 165 11.87 -13.31 1.94
CA ALA A 165 12.45 -12.05 2.38
C ALA A 165 13.99 -12.11 2.33
N GLU A 166 14.63 -10.96 2.31
CA GLU A 166 16.07 -10.84 2.37
C GLU A 166 16.63 -11.48 3.66
N LYS A 167 17.80 -12.15 3.55
CA LYS A 167 18.40 -12.89 4.67
C LYS A 167 18.62 -12.03 5.92
N MET A 168 18.96 -10.75 5.74
CA MET A 168 19.13 -9.81 6.84
C MET A 168 17.83 -9.58 7.61
N LEU A 169 16.70 -9.42 6.89
CA LEU A 169 15.37 -9.28 7.49
C LEU A 169 14.94 -10.55 8.20
N GLN A 170 15.18 -11.72 7.57
CA GLN A 170 14.89 -13.01 8.19
C GLN A 170 15.62 -13.20 9.51
N LYS A 171 16.92 -12.83 9.56
CA LYS A 171 17.71 -12.93 10.79
C LYS A 171 17.10 -12.08 11.91
N LYS A 172 16.80 -10.80 11.63
CA LYS A 172 16.17 -9.90 12.61
C LYS A 172 14.82 -10.41 13.09
N LEU A 173 14.02 -10.96 12.19
CA LEU A 173 12.71 -11.52 12.51
C LEU A 173 12.84 -12.72 13.46
N MET A 174 13.75 -13.65 13.17
CA MET A 174 13.96 -14.86 13.98
C MET A 174 14.56 -14.58 15.38
N GLU A 175 15.29 -13.46 15.53
CA GLU A 175 15.82 -13.02 16.81
C GLU A 175 14.74 -12.34 17.68
N ASN A 176 13.57 -12.01 17.11
CA ASN A 176 12.52 -11.29 17.81
C ASN A 176 11.61 -12.24 18.60
N LYS A 177 11.70 -12.19 19.93
CA LYS A 177 10.96 -13.09 20.84
C LYS A 177 9.44 -12.93 20.81
N LYS A 178 8.92 -11.84 20.27
CA LYS A 178 7.48 -11.60 20.11
C LYS A 178 6.91 -12.23 18.84
N ILE A 179 7.76 -12.69 17.91
CA ILE A 179 7.32 -13.28 16.65
C ILE A 179 7.39 -14.78 16.69
N GLU A 180 6.29 -15.42 16.36
CA GLU A 180 6.19 -16.85 16.11
C GLU A 180 5.88 -17.08 14.64
N ILE A 181 6.65 -17.93 13.96
CA ILE A 181 6.39 -18.27 12.57
C ILE A 181 5.62 -19.59 12.52
N ILE A 182 4.50 -19.56 11.81
CA ILE A 182 3.68 -20.74 11.53
C ILE A 182 3.92 -21.13 10.08
N TRP A 183 4.70 -22.18 9.91
CA TRP A 183 5.10 -22.70 8.61
C TRP A 183 4.03 -23.60 7.98
N ASP A 184 4.14 -23.82 6.67
CA ASP A 184 3.32 -24.76 5.90
C ASP A 184 1.82 -24.59 6.12
N SER A 185 1.41 -23.34 6.38
CA SER A 185 0.05 -23.00 6.78
C SER A 185 -0.54 -21.90 5.92
N VAL A 186 -1.82 -22.01 5.64
CA VAL A 186 -2.63 -21.01 4.94
C VAL A 186 -3.82 -20.62 5.82
N VAL A 187 -4.30 -19.39 5.65
CA VAL A 187 -5.53 -18.95 6.30
C VAL A 187 -6.70 -19.31 5.39
N GLU A 188 -7.60 -20.13 5.87
CA GLU A 188 -8.82 -20.54 5.18
C GLU A 188 -9.98 -19.58 5.47
N ASP A 189 -10.02 -19.04 6.69
CA ASP A 189 -11.13 -18.21 7.12
C ASP A 189 -10.70 -17.20 8.20
N VAL A 190 -11.41 -16.07 8.26
CA VAL A 190 -11.33 -15.08 9.33
C VAL A 190 -12.59 -15.22 10.18
N ILE A 191 -12.40 -15.47 11.47
CA ILE A 191 -13.48 -15.71 12.41
C ILE A 191 -13.71 -14.45 13.26
N GLY A 192 -14.95 -14.03 13.40
CA GLY A 192 -15.29 -12.85 14.19
C GLY A 192 -16.78 -12.76 14.54
N ASP A 193 -17.10 -11.72 15.28
CA ASP A 193 -18.47 -11.36 15.63
C ASP A 193 -19.00 -10.33 14.63
N ASN A 194 -20.30 -10.32 14.41
CA ASN A 194 -20.97 -9.32 13.56
C ASN A 194 -21.51 -8.12 14.35
N GLU A 195 -21.76 -8.25 15.64
CA GLU A 195 -22.31 -7.21 16.51
C GLU A 195 -21.63 -7.20 17.89
N PRO A 196 -20.71 -6.26 18.18
CA PRO A 196 -20.05 -5.37 17.22
C PRO A 196 -19.09 -6.14 16.30
N LYS A 197 -19.00 -5.69 15.07
CA LYS A 197 -18.15 -6.35 14.08
C LYS A 197 -16.68 -6.30 14.49
N ASN A 198 -16.05 -7.46 14.66
CA ASN A 198 -14.68 -7.57 15.15
C ASN A 198 -14.11 -8.97 14.91
N VAL A 199 -12.83 -9.03 14.54
CA VAL A 199 -12.10 -10.29 14.39
C VAL A 199 -11.80 -10.91 15.75
N LYS A 200 -12.02 -12.22 15.86
CA LYS A 200 -11.68 -13.05 17.04
C LYS A 200 -10.51 -13.98 16.77
N GLY A 201 -10.33 -14.40 15.54
CA GLY A 201 -9.29 -15.35 15.18
C GLY A 201 -9.28 -15.66 13.69
N ILE A 202 -8.45 -16.64 13.35
CA ILE A 202 -8.29 -17.18 11.99
C ILE A 202 -8.26 -18.70 12.03
N LYS A 203 -8.71 -19.31 10.96
CA LYS A 203 -8.65 -20.77 10.74
C LYS A 203 -7.61 -21.10 9.70
#